data_fd0b2f39cbdf3f191c9fd3081c4c508f
#
_entry.id   fd0b2f39cbdf3f191c9fd3081c4c508f
#
_cell.length_a   1.000
_cell.length_b   1.000
_cell.length_c   1.000
_cell.angle_alpha   90.00
_cell.angle_beta   90.00
_cell.angle_gamma   90.00
#
_symmetry.space_group_name_H-M   'P 1'
#
loop_
_entity.id
_entity.type
_entity.pdbx_description
1 polymer ?
#
loop_
_entity_poly.entity_id
_entity_poly.type
_entity_poly.pdbx_seq_one_letter_code
_entity_poly.pdbx_strand_id
1 'polypeptide(L)'
;MKILICDSLNEKVLKDLKTIGECVDISSSNKKYEDLDSEIEDSQVVVIRSGTYLDKAVIDKGKSLKIIARCGVGVDNIDVDHAKSQNIFVTNSPSANLISVVELTVSLIISAARKVNLSDNHVKDGKWNRKEFLGIELHGKQLGIIGFGKAGKLVSERMKSFGMSVAFYDPYIKDWDGPEKSLELDELLGTSDVVSIHVIKTK
;
A
#
# COMPACT_ATOMS: atom_id res chain seq x y z
N MET A 1 -7.93 28.24 8.97
CA MET A 1 -8.28 27.07 8.16
C MET A 1 -8.48 25.91 9.12
N LYS A 2 -9.66 25.27 9.09
CA LYS A 2 -9.95 24.09 9.95
C LYS A 2 -9.57 22.83 9.20
N ILE A 3 -8.81 21.97 9.86
CA ILE A 3 -8.28 20.69 9.33
C ILE A 3 -8.86 19.58 10.21
N LEU A 4 -9.69 18.72 9.64
CA LEU A 4 -10.26 17.55 10.31
C LEU A 4 -9.35 16.33 10.07
N ILE A 5 -8.89 15.69 11.12
CA ILE A 5 -8.02 14.52 11.09
C ILE A 5 -8.83 13.30 11.54
N CYS A 6 -9.12 12.40 10.59
CA CYS A 6 -10.01 11.25 10.86
C CYS A 6 -9.26 9.95 11.17
N ASP A 7 -8.01 9.83 10.79
CA ASP A 7 -7.20 8.64 11.02
C ASP A 7 -5.88 9.00 11.71
N SER A 8 -5.36 8.10 12.53
CA SER A 8 -4.12 8.31 13.28
C SER A 8 -2.95 8.68 12.37
N LEU A 9 -2.27 9.77 12.71
CA LEU A 9 -1.09 10.28 12.02
C LEU A 9 0.12 10.26 12.97
N ASN A 10 1.32 10.31 12.37
CA ASN A 10 2.56 10.47 13.13
C ASN A 10 2.58 11.85 13.81
N GLU A 11 3.13 11.92 15.02
CA GLU A 11 3.22 13.17 15.81
C GLU A 11 3.90 14.32 15.07
N LYS A 12 4.91 14.03 14.27
CA LYS A 12 5.58 15.05 13.46
C LYS A 12 4.63 15.68 12.45
N VAL A 13 3.85 14.85 11.75
CA VAL A 13 2.84 15.34 10.79
C VAL A 13 1.77 16.17 11.48
N LEU A 14 1.31 15.74 12.67
CA LEU A 14 0.35 16.50 13.47
C LEU A 14 0.90 17.87 13.88
N LYS A 15 2.18 17.95 14.27
CA LYS A 15 2.84 19.23 14.58
C LYS A 15 2.91 20.13 13.34
N ASP A 16 3.29 19.58 12.20
CA ASP A 16 3.38 20.34 10.95
C ASP A 16 2.00 20.86 10.51
N LEU A 17 0.94 20.04 10.60
CA LEU A 17 -0.43 20.46 10.27
C LEU A 17 -0.92 21.60 11.20
N LYS A 18 -0.60 21.56 12.49
CA LYS A 18 -0.95 22.63 13.44
C LYS A 18 -0.29 23.98 13.12
N THR A 19 0.78 24.00 12.33
CA THR A 19 1.39 25.28 11.91
C THR A 19 0.62 25.97 10.78
N ILE A 20 -0.22 25.22 10.05
CA ILE A 20 -0.94 25.71 8.88
C ILE A 20 -2.45 25.90 9.12
N GLY A 21 -2.98 25.35 10.21
CA GLY A 21 -4.39 25.48 10.53
C GLY A 21 -4.79 24.94 11.90
N GLU A 22 -6.03 25.20 12.27
CA GLU A 22 -6.66 24.61 13.45
C GLU A 22 -6.97 23.13 13.16
N CYS A 23 -6.44 22.23 13.98
CA CYS A 23 -6.61 20.80 13.80
C CYS A 23 -7.62 20.24 14.80
N VAL A 24 -8.66 19.58 14.29
CA VAL A 24 -9.60 18.76 15.05
C VAL A 24 -9.26 17.30 14.77
N ASP A 25 -8.86 16.56 15.79
CA ASP A 25 -8.42 15.16 15.67
C ASP A 25 -9.47 14.22 16.28
N ILE A 26 -10.16 13.48 15.43
CA ILE A 26 -11.16 12.48 15.82
C ILE A 26 -10.66 11.04 15.63
N SER A 27 -9.36 10.85 15.37
CA SER A 27 -8.79 9.55 15.00
C SER A 27 -8.93 8.49 16.10
N SER A 28 -9.02 8.90 17.36
CA SER A 28 -9.19 8.05 18.54
C SER A 28 -10.61 8.05 19.10
N SER A 29 -11.57 8.71 18.46
CA SER A 29 -12.95 8.77 18.93
C SER A 29 -13.64 7.41 18.81
N ASN A 30 -14.38 7.02 19.85
CA ASN A 30 -15.26 5.85 19.83
C ASN A 30 -16.52 6.07 18.97
N LYS A 31 -16.80 7.32 18.58
CA LYS A 31 -17.94 7.75 17.77
C LYS A 31 -17.48 8.43 16.48
N LYS A 32 -16.44 7.89 15.88
CA LYS A 32 -15.71 8.49 14.77
C LYS A 32 -16.59 9.01 13.63
N TYR A 33 -17.61 8.26 13.22
CA TYR A 33 -18.49 8.67 12.11
C TYR A 33 -19.53 9.74 12.54
N GLU A 34 -19.99 9.72 13.81
CA GLU A 34 -20.84 10.79 14.34
C GLU A 34 -20.05 12.09 14.43
N ASP A 35 -18.80 12.03 14.91
CA ASP A 35 -17.91 13.17 15.00
C ASP A 35 -17.48 13.67 13.60
N LEU A 36 -17.23 12.76 12.65
CA LEU A 36 -16.97 13.10 11.25
C LEU A 36 -18.15 13.91 10.66
N ASP A 37 -19.35 13.43 10.86
CA ASP A 37 -20.56 14.07 10.35
C ASP A 37 -20.78 15.49 10.91
N SER A 38 -20.41 15.71 12.19
CA SER A 38 -20.53 17.03 12.83
C SER A 38 -19.40 17.98 12.46
N GLU A 39 -18.14 17.47 12.34
CA GLU A 39 -16.94 18.28 12.18
C GLU A 39 -16.62 18.59 10.71
N ILE A 40 -17.16 17.82 9.76
CA ILE A 40 -16.86 18.00 8.34
C ILE A 40 -17.52 19.24 7.74
N GLU A 41 -18.63 19.69 8.28
CA GLU A 41 -19.46 20.77 7.71
C GLU A 41 -18.70 22.07 7.51
N ASP A 42 -17.91 22.47 8.50
CA ASP A 42 -17.13 23.71 8.50
C ASP A 42 -15.63 23.50 8.27
N SER A 43 -15.20 22.25 8.05
CA SER A 43 -13.81 21.90 7.75
C SER A 43 -13.43 22.19 6.30
N GLN A 44 -12.30 22.88 6.10
CA GLN A 44 -11.78 23.14 4.75
C GLN A 44 -10.91 21.99 4.23
N VAL A 45 -10.30 21.24 5.12
CA VAL A 45 -9.41 20.11 4.78
C VAL A 45 -9.80 18.91 5.63
N VAL A 46 -9.92 17.74 4.99
CA VAL A 46 -10.08 16.45 5.68
C VAL A 46 -8.86 15.60 5.39
N VAL A 47 -8.22 15.07 6.44
CA VAL A 47 -7.06 14.20 6.36
C VAL A 47 -7.45 12.81 6.81
N ILE A 48 -7.29 11.83 5.91
CA ILE A 48 -7.67 10.42 6.15
C ILE A 48 -6.53 9.46 5.78
N ARG A 49 -6.68 8.22 6.20
CA ARG A 49 -5.94 7.05 5.71
C ARG A 49 -6.92 6.01 5.14
N SER A 50 -6.68 4.73 5.39
CA SER A 50 -7.53 3.64 4.91
C SER A 50 -8.71 3.32 5.84
N GLY A 51 -8.74 3.86 7.05
CA GLY A 51 -9.73 3.56 8.08
C GLY A 51 -11.00 4.42 8.01
N THR A 52 -11.01 5.48 7.18
CA THR A 52 -12.16 6.37 7.00
C THR A 52 -12.63 6.32 5.56
N TYR A 53 -13.94 6.20 5.37
CA TYR A 53 -14.59 6.20 4.06
C TYR A 53 -15.31 7.55 3.85
N LEU A 54 -15.05 8.17 2.71
CA LEU A 54 -15.69 9.40 2.27
C LEU A 54 -16.49 9.11 1.00
N ASP A 55 -17.69 8.61 1.19
CA ASP A 55 -18.66 8.44 0.10
C ASP A 55 -19.37 9.76 -0.23
N LYS A 56 -20.23 9.72 -1.24
CA LYS A 56 -21.03 10.86 -1.66
C LYS A 56 -21.78 11.52 -0.50
N ALA A 57 -22.42 10.72 0.37
CA ALA A 57 -23.26 11.24 1.45
C ALA A 57 -22.44 11.99 2.51
N VAL A 58 -21.21 11.53 2.79
CA VAL A 58 -20.29 12.21 3.71
C VAL A 58 -19.71 13.48 3.06
N ILE A 59 -19.31 13.41 1.79
CA ILE A 59 -18.74 14.56 1.06
C ILE A 59 -19.77 15.70 0.97
N ASP A 60 -21.05 15.40 0.72
CA ASP A 60 -22.12 16.38 0.61
C ASP A 60 -22.38 17.17 1.93
N LYS A 61 -21.97 16.63 3.09
CA LYS A 61 -22.04 17.31 4.38
C LYS A 61 -20.97 18.39 4.53
N GLY A 62 -19.86 18.28 3.82
CA GLY A 62 -18.70 19.17 3.90
C GLY A 62 -18.90 20.50 3.16
N LYS A 63 -19.78 21.40 3.67
CA LYS A 63 -20.13 22.66 2.98
C LYS A 63 -18.94 23.60 2.74
N SER A 64 -17.93 23.52 3.59
CA SER A 64 -16.69 24.32 3.48
C SER A 64 -15.51 23.54 2.88
N LEU A 65 -15.71 22.25 2.55
CA LEU A 65 -14.65 21.33 2.16
C LEU A 65 -14.03 21.73 0.82
N LYS A 66 -12.70 21.81 0.80
CA LYS A 66 -11.90 22.17 -0.39
C LYS A 66 -10.89 21.08 -0.75
N ILE A 67 -10.38 20.37 0.25
CA ILE A 67 -9.31 19.38 0.05
C ILE A 67 -9.61 18.12 0.87
N ILE A 68 -9.49 16.97 0.22
CA ILE A 68 -9.39 15.66 0.87
C ILE A 68 -7.97 15.16 0.68
N ALA A 69 -7.22 15.04 1.78
CA ALA A 69 -5.83 14.58 1.77
C ALA A 69 -5.76 13.14 2.29
N ARG A 70 -5.45 12.18 1.42
CA ARG A 70 -5.29 10.80 1.82
C ARG A 70 -3.82 10.46 2.06
N CYS A 71 -3.45 10.17 3.31
CA CYS A 71 -2.12 9.69 3.68
C CYS A 71 -1.97 8.21 3.32
N GLY A 72 -1.72 7.94 2.04
CA GLY A 72 -1.55 6.59 1.46
C GLY A 72 -1.60 6.60 -0.06
N VAL A 73 -1.50 5.43 -0.69
CA VAL A 73 -1.36 5.29 -2.15
C VAL A 73 -2.72 5.24 -2.86
N GLY A 74 -3.59 4.32 -2.46
CA GLY A 74 -4.92 4.17 -3.07
C GLY A 74 -5.86 5.30 -2.69
N VAL A 75 -7.00 5.39 -3.37
CA VAL A 75 -8.10 6.35 -3.08
C VAL A 75 -9.45 5.64 -3.12
N ASP A 76 -9.44 4.34 -2.99
CA ASP A 76 -10.60 3.43 -3.08
C ASP A 76 -11.65 3.65 -1.97
N ASN A 77 -11.27 4.33 -0.91
CA ASN A 77 -12.15 4.75 0.19
C ASN A 77 -12.69 6.19 0.04
N ILE A 78 -12.52 6.82 -1.14
CA ILE A 78 -13.00 8.17 -1.45
C ILE A 78 -13.81 8.12 -2.75
N ASP A 79 -14.99 8.73 -2.78
CA ASP A 79 -15.71 9.01 -4.03
C ASP A 79 -15.04 10.19 -4.74
N VAL A 80 -13.96 9.88 -5.49
CA VAL A 80 -13.13 10.88 -6.16
C VAL A 80 -13.91 11.63 -7.24
N ASP A 81 -14.76 10.93 -7.99
CA ASP A 81 -15.55 11.55 -9.06
C ASP A 81 -16.57 12.53 -8.50
N HIS A 82 -17.22 12.16 -7.40
CA HIS A 82 -18.14 13.04 -6.71
C HIS A 82 -17.42 14.26 -6.10
N ALA A 83 -16.30 14.06 -5.39
CA ALA A 83 -15.49 15.16 -4.85
C ALA A 83 -15.08 16.15 -5.95
N LYS A 84 -14.62 15.65 -7.09
CA LYS A 84 -14.24 16.46 -8.25
C LYS A 84 -15.44 17.26 -8.79
N SER A 85 -16.63 16.66 -8.85
CA SER A 85 -17.85 17.36 -9.31
C SER A 85 -18.24 18.53 -8.40
N GLN A 86 -17.86 18.48 -7.12
CA GLN A 86 -18.05 19.54 -6.11
C GLN A 86 -16.87 20.52 -6.04
N ASN A 87 -15.89 20.46 -6.97
CA ASN A 87 -14.66 21.25 -6.96
C ASN A 87 -13.78 21.02 -5.70
N ILE A 88 -13.82 19.82 -5.12
CA ILE A 88 -12.98 19.41 -4.00
C ILE A 88 -11.75 18.70 -4.55
N PHE A 89 -10.56 19.16 -4.15
CA PHE A 89 -9.31 18.54 -4.55
C PHE A 89 -9.04 17.28 -3.73
N VAL A 90 -8.79 16.15 -4.40
CA VAL A 90 -8.34 14.92 -3.74
C VAL A 90 -6.85 14.74 -4.00
N THR A 91 -6.07 14.59 -2.94
CA THR A 91 -4.63 14.32 -3.02
C THR A 91 -4.26 13.07 -2.24
N ASN A 92 -3.21 12.40 -2.67
CA ASN A 92 -2.69 11.19 -2.04
C ASN A 92 -1.15 11.22 -1.95
N SER A 93 -0.56 10.20 -1.31
CA SER A 93 0.89 10.05 -1.12
C SER A 93 1.39 8.79 -1.84
N PRO A 94 1.54 8.80 -3.19
CA PRO A 94 1.71 7.59 -4.00
C PRO A 94 3.07 6.89 -3.81
N SER A 95 4.02 7.47 -3.10
CA SER A 95 5.35 6.89 -2.88
C SER A 95 5.76 6.82 -1.40
N ALA A 96 4.93 7.28 -0.48
CA ALA A 96 5.31 7.43 0.93
C ALA A 96 5.63 6.11 1.64
N ASN A 97 4.96 5.02 1.27
CA ASN A 97 5.16 3.69 1.83
C ASN A 97 5.88 2.72 0.86
N LEU A 98 6.40 3.21 -0.25
CA LEU A 98 6.95 2.38 -1.32
C LEU A 98 8.06 1.46 -0.82
N ILE A 99 9.02 2.00 -0.09
CA ILE A 99 10.15 1.22 0.45
C ILE A 99 9.65 0.18 1.45
N SER A 100 8.74 0.56 2.37
CA SER A 100 8.17 -0.37 3.35
C SER A 100 7.42 -1.54 2.68
N VAL A 101 6.69 -1.28 1.60
CA VAL A 101 6.01 -2.33 0.80
C VAL A 101 7.04 -3.27 0.18
N VAL A 102 8.12 -2.72 -0.38
CA VAL A 102 9.18 -3.53 -1.01
C VAL A 102 9.91 -4.40 0.03
N GLU A 103 10.25 -3.83 1.19
CA GLU A 103 10.89 -4.58 2.29
C GLU A 103 10.00 -5.71 2.81
N LEU A 104 8.70 -5.42 3.01
CA LEU A 104 7.74 -6.44 3.41
C LEU A 104 7.62 -7.54 2.36
N THR A 105 7.55 -7.19 1.07
CA THR A 105 7.49 -8.16 -0.03
C THR A 105 8.70 -9.09 -0.05
N VAL A 106 9.91 -8.54 0.03
CA VAL A 106 11.15 -9.32 0.10
C VAL A 106 11.15 -10.23 1.33
N SER A 107 10.75 -9.71 2.49
CA SER A 107 10.67 -10.47 3.74
C SER A 107 9.69 -11.64 3.63
N LEU A 108 8.52 -11.43 3.01
CA LEU A 108 7.51 -12.47 2.79
C LEU A 108 7.99 -13.55 1.81
N ILE A 109 8.67 -13.17 0.73
CA ILE A 109 9.26 -14.13 -0.23
C ILE A 109 10.28 -15.03 0.48
N ILE A 110 11.20 -14.45 1.24
CA ILE A 110 12.22 -15.20 1.99
C ILE A 110 11.55 -16.08 3.05
N SER A 111 10.60 -15.53 3.79
CA SER A 111 9.89 -16.25 4.86
C SER A 111 9.10 -17.45 4.31
N ALA A 112 8.43 -17.30 3.18
CA ALA A 112 7.71 -18.39 2.53
C ALA A 112 8.68 -19.46 1.99
N ALA A 113 9.71 -19.06 1.25
CA ALA A 113 10.70 -19.96 0.68
C ALA A 113 11.44 -20.78 1.74
N ARG A 114 11.79 -20.16 2.86
CA ARG A 114 12.58 -20.78 3.94
C ARG A 114 11.75 -21.26 5.12
N LYS A 115 10.41 -21.16 5.07
CA LYS A 115 9.47 -21.56 6.15
C LYS A 115 9.79 -20.89 7.50
N VAL A 116 10.24 -19.62 7.50
CA VAL A 116 10.78 -18.95 8.69
C VAL A 116 9.77 -18.92 9.83
N ASN A 117 8.53 -18.50 9.56
CA ASN A 117 7.48 -18.38 10.59
C ASN A 117 7.12 -19.74 11.21
N LEU A 118 7.09 -20.80 10.40
CA LEU A 118 6.79 -22.15 10.88
C LEU A 118 7.92 -22.70 11.74
N SER A 119 9.17 -22.49 11.34
CA SER A 119 10.34 -22.94 12.11
C SER A 119 10.51 -22.14 13.40
N ASP A 120 10.22 -20.83 13.41
CA ASP A 120 10.26 -20.00 14.60
C ASP A 120 9.25 -20.50 15.67
N ASN A 121 8.00 -20.71 15.27
CA ASN A 121 6.97 -21.26 16.17
C ASN A 121 7.37 -22.62 16.73
N HIS A 122 7.90 -23.51 15.88
CA HIS A 122 8.33 -24.84 16.29
C HIS A 122 9.45 -24.80 17.35
N VAL A 123 10.42 -23.92 17.18
CA VAL A 123 11.50 -23.71 18.16
C VAL A 123 10.97 -23.09 19.45
N LYS A 124 10.06 -22.14 19.38
CA LYS A 124 9.41 -21.54 20.56
C LYS A 124 8.59 -22.55 21.36
N ASP A 125 8.03 -23.58 20.71
CA ASP A 125 7.38 -24.72 21.35
C ASP A 125 8.36 -25.72 22.00
N GLY A 126 9.67 -25.43 22.01
CA GLY A 126 10.72 -26.32 22.55
C GLY A 126 11.04 -27.55 21.68
N LYS A 127 10.60 -27.54 20.41
CA LYS A 127 10.79 -28.65 19.47
C LYS A 127 12.02 -28.40 18.56
N TRP A 128 12.60 -29.49 18.02
CA TRP A 128 13.75 -29.41 17.12
C TRP A 128 13.68 -30.48 16.02
N ASN A 129 13.04 -30.14 14.87
CA ASN A 129 12.96 -31.02 13.71
C ASN A 129 13.35 -30.31 12.42
N ARG A 130 14.63 -30.29 12.10
CA ARG A 130 15.16 -29.61 10.90
C ARG A 130 14.61 -30.13 9.57
N LYS A 131 14.27 -31.42 9.50
CA LYS A 131 13.81 -32.07 8.25
C LYS A 131 12.44 -31.54 7.80
N GLU A 132 11.58 -31.17 8.71
CA GLU A 132 10.24 -30.65 8.45
C GLU A 132 10.27 -29.25 7.81
N PHE A 133 11.34 -28.50 8.09
CA PHE A 133 11.49 -27.11 7.64
C PHE A 133 12.48 -26.96 6.49
N LEU A 134 12.70 -28.01 5.71
CA LEU A 134 13.42 -27.88 4.45
C LEU A 134 12.61 -26.98 3.53
N GLY A 135 13.15 -25.80 3.23
CA GLY A 135 12.60 -24.85 2.27
C GLY A 135 13.28 -24.96 0.91
N ILE A 136 13.01 -23.98 0.06
CA ILE A 136 13.71 -23.82 -1.22
C ILE A 136 14.76 -22.71 -1.12
N GLU A 137 15.88 -22.88 -1.80
CA GLU A 137 16.87 -21.83 -2.00
C GLU A 137 16.43 -20.93 -3.16
N LEU A 138 16.57 -19.63 -2.99
CA LEU A 138 16.13 -18.65 -4.00
C LEU A 138 17.15 -18.46 -5.13
N HIS A 139 18.41 -18.74 -4.86
CA HIS A 139 19.47 -18.64 -5.86
C HIS A 139 19.16 -19.53 -7.08
N GLY A 140 19.28 -18.97 -8.27
CA GLY A 140 18.99 -19.65 -9.53
C GLY A 140 17.49 -19.86 -9.84
N LYS A 141 16.60 -19.38 -8.96
CA LYS A 141 15.14 -19.43 -9.16
C LYS A 141 14.62 -18.22 -9.91
N GLN A 142 13.44 -18.35 -10.52
CA GLN A 142 12.78 -17.26 -11.23
C GLN A 142 11.69 -16.62 -10.37
N LEU A 143 11.77 -15.29 -10.22
CA LEU A 143 10.70 -14.46 -9.68
C LEU A 143 9.86 -13.90 -10.84
N GLY A 144 8.57 -14.22 -10.86
CA GLY A 144 7.58 -13.59 -11.71
C GLY A 144 6.92 -12.40 -11.02
N ILE A 145 6.90 -11.23 -11.66
CA ILE A 145 6.29 -10.01 -11.12
C ILE A 145 5.10 -9.64 -11.99
N ILE A 146 3.90 -9.59 -11.40
CA ILE A 146 2.70 -9.09 -12.07
C ILE A 146 2.51 -7.62 -11.64
N GLY A 147 2.65 -6.70 -12.60
CA GLY A 147 2.68 -5.25 -12.34
C GLY A 147 4.10 -4.75 -12.11
N PHE A 148 4.77 -4.27 -13.16
CA PHE A 148 6.17 -3.84 -13.15
C PHE A 148 6.30 -2.31 -13.01
N GLY A 149 5.48 -1.74 -12.10
CA GLY A 149 5.55 -0.33 -11.70
C GLY A 149 6.69 -0.06 -10.71
N LYS A 150 6.57 1.04 -9.94
CA LYS A 150 7.62 1.46 -8.97
C LYS A 150 7.97 0.36 -7.96
N ALA A 151 6.97 -0.32 -7.39
CA ALA A 151 7.20 -1.38 -6.40
C ALA A 151 7.83 -2.62 -7.04
N GLY A 152 7.26 -3.10 -8.16
CA GLY A 152 7.78 -4.28 -8.87
C GLY A 152 9.24 -4.12 -9.28
N LYS A 153 9.62 -2.95 -9.82
CA LYS A 153 11.02 -2.65 -10.19
C LYS A 153 11.97 -2.70 -9.00
N LEU A 154 11.58 -2.12 -7.87
CA LEU A 154 12.41 -2.14 -6.66
C LEU A 154 12.49 -3.53 -6.01
N VAL A 155 11.43 -4.34 -6.10
CA VAL A 155 11.48 -5.76 -5.69
C VAL A 155 12.42 -6.55 -6.59
N SER A 156 12.33 -6.37 -7.93
CA SER A 156 13.25 -6.98 -8.90
C SER A 156 14.71 -6.72 -8.55
N GLU A 157 15.06 -5.44 -8.34
CA GLU A 157 16.42 -5.02 -8.00
C GLU A 157 16.95 -5.77 -6.77
N ARG A 158 16.14 -5.87 -5.70
CA ARG A 158 16.54 -6.55 -4.47
C ARG A 158 16.64 -8.06 -4.62
N MET A 159 15.69 -8.67 -5.32
CA MET A 159 15.67 -10.12 -5.48
C MET A 159 16.77 -10.63 -6.42
N LYS A 160 17.23 -9.82 -7.37
CA LYS A 160 18.45 -10.12 -8.14
C LYS A 160 19.69 -10.24 -7.25
N SER A 161 19.76 -9.50 -6.15
CA SER A 161 20.86 -9.64 -5.18
C SER A 161 20.85 -10.98 -4.44
N PHE A 162 19.71 -11.68 -4.41
CA PHE A 162 19.61 -13.07 -3.94
C PHE A 162 19.90 -14.11 -5.05
N GLY A 163 20.38 -13.68 -6.20
CA GLY A 163 20.73 -14.57 -7.32
C GLY A 163 19.50 -15.09 -8.08
N MET A 164 18.34 -14.45 -7.95
CA MET A 164 17.15 -14.80 -8.74
C MET A 164 17.23 -14.17 -10.14
N SER A 165 16.70 -14.89 -11.14
CA SER A 165 16.29 -14.28 -12.39
C SER A 165 14.91 -13.63 -12.19
N VAL A 166 14.62 -12.55 -12.94
CA VAL A 166 13.34 -11.86 -12.84
C VAL A 166 12.69 -11.77 -14.21
N ALA A 167 11.42 -12.17 -14.26
CA ALA A 167 10.52 -11.91 -15.39
C ALA A 167 9.29 -11.13 -14.88
N PHE A 168 8.62 -10.41 -15.77
CA PHE A 168 7.43 -9.65 -15.39
C PHE A 168 6.35 -9.71 -16.48
N TYR A 169 5.12 -9.46 -16.05
CA TYR A 169 3.98 -9.13 -16.89
C TYR A 169 3.40 -7.78 -16.46
N ASP A 170 3.28 -6.86 -17.43
CA ASP A 170 2.58 -5.59 -17.24
C ASP A 170 1.96 -5.15 -18.58
N PRO A 171 0.62 -5.08 -18.68
CA PRO A 171 -0.03 -4.78 -19.96
C PRO A 171 0.19 -3.34 -20.46
N TYR A 172 0.73 -2.46 -19.60
CA TYR A 172 1.01 -1.06 -19.92
C TYR A 172 2.46 -0.81 -20.34
N ILE A 173 3.35 -1.79 -20.19
CA ILE A 173 4.75 -1.71 -20.62
C ILE A 173 4.90 -2.48 -21.93
N LYS A 174 4.94 -1.77 -23.06
CA LYS A 174 5.08 -2.38 -24.39
C LYS A 174 6.54 -2.56 -24.81
N ASP A 175 7.37 -1.59 -24.50
CA ASP A 175 8.78 -1.59 -24.86
C ASP A 175 9.60 -1.53 -23.55
N TRP A 176 10.35 -2.59 -23.27
CA TRP A 176 11.22 -2.71 -22.12
C TRP A 176 12.64 -3.05 -22.59
N ASP A 177 13.58 -2.18 -22.26
CA ASP A 177 15.01 -2.27 -22.61
C ASP A 177 15.89 -2.70 -21.41
N GLY A 178 15.27 -2.96 -20.25
CA GLY A 178 15.98 -3.41 -19.05
C GLY A 178 16.30 -4.91 -19.08
N PRO A 179 17.01 -5.40 -18.05
CA PRO A 179 17.52 -6.77 -18.00
C PRO A 179 16.47 -7.84 -17.65
N GLU A 180 15.29 -7.44 -17.19
CA GLU A 180 14.20 -8.37 -16.86
C GLU A 180 13.47 -8.79 -18.15
N LYS A 181 12.99 -10.04 -18.18
CA LYS A 181 12.18 -10.54 -19.30
C LYS A 181 10.73 -10.05 -19.16
N SER A 182 10.21 -9.40 -20.21
CA SER A 182 8.75 -9.21 -20.35
C SER A 182 8.14 -10.47 -20.96
N LEU A 183 7.12 -11.03 -20.31
CA LEU A 183 6.44 -12.27 -20.72
C LEU A 183 4.92 -12.07 -20.74
N GLU A 184 4.22 -12.89 -21.49
CA GLU A 184 2.77 -13.02 -21.36
C GLU A 184 2.43 -13.69 -20.02
N LEU A 185 1.22 -13.40 -19.49
CA LEU A 185 0.83 -13.81 -18.14
C LEU A 185 0.94 -15.32 -17.92
N ASP A 186 0.43 -16.10 -18.85
CA ASP A 186 0.43 -17.58 -18.74
C ASP A 186 1.87 -18.14 -18.80
N GLU A 187 2.74 -17.57 -19.63
CA GLU A 187 4.15 -17.96 -19.68
C GLU A 187 4.87 -17.58 -18.38
N LEU A 188 4.61 -16.38 -17.84
CA LEU A 188 5.16 -15.94 -16.56
C LEU A 188 4.78 -16.91 -15.44
N LEU A 189 3.50 -17.26 -15.34
CA LEU A 189 3.00 -18.17 -14.30
C LEU A 189 3.57 -19.59 -14.46
N GLY A 190 3.72 -20.07 -15.71
CA GLY A 190 4.24 -21.39 -16.00
C GLY A 190 5.73 -21.56 -15.75
N THR A 191 6.50 -20.46 -15.75
CA THR A 191 7.97 -20.50 -15.63
C THR A 191 8.52 -19.98 -14.31
N SER A 192 7.69 -19.35 -13.47
CA SER A 192 8.13 -18.74 -12.22
C SER A 192 8.09 -19.72 -11.04
N ASP A 193 9.14 -19.75 -10.24
CA ASP A 193 9.18 -20.47 -8.96
C ASP A 193 8.47 -19.68 -7.84
N VAL A 194 8.46 -18.37 -7.95
CA VAL A 194 7.79 -17.43 -7.02
C VAL A 194 7.08 -16.36 -7.81
N VAL A 195 5.86 -16.01 -7.44
CA VAL A 195 5.09 -14.93 -8.08
C VAL A 195 4.76 -13.85 -7.05
N SER A 196 4.99 -12.60 -7.43
CA SER A 196 4.63 -11.42 -6.61
C SER A 196 3.75 -10.46 -7.40
N ILE A 197 2.66 -9.99 -6.77
CA ILE A 197 1.61 -9.19 -7.42
C ILE A 197 1.67 -7.75 -6.91
N HIS A 198 1.84 -6.80 -7.82
CA HIS A 198 1.99 -5.37 -7.55
C HIS A 198 1.06 -4.49 -8.39
N VAL A 199 -0.15 -4.95 -8.61
CA VAL A 199 -1.19 -4.23 -9.36
C VAL A 199 -2.21 -3.58 -8.42
N ILE A 200 -2.87 -2.54 -8.89
CA ILE A 200 -4.05 -1.99 -8.22
C ILE A 200 -5.24 -2.92 -8.43
N LYS A 201 -6.12 -3.00 -7.42
CA LYS A 201 -7.38 -3.73 -7.57
C LYS A 201 -8.26 -2.97 -8.58
N THR A 202 -8.53 -3.59 -9.71
CA THR A 202 -9.55 -3.15 -10.68
C THR A 202 -10.88 -3.83 -10.39
N LYS A 203 -11.97 -3.18 -10.82
CA LYS A 203 -13.32 -3.76 -10.72
C LYS A 203 -13.48 -4.94 -11.67
#